data_a36838ef66459eebeb0faa6c084d1a7e
#
_entry.id   a36838ef66459eebeb0faa6c084d1a7e
#
_cell.length_a   1.000
_cell.length_b   1.000
_cell.length_c   1.000
_cell.angle_alpha   90.00
_cell.angle_beta   90.00
_cell.angle_gamma   90.00
#
_symmetry.space_group_name_H-M   'P 1'
#
loop_
_entity.id
_entity.type
_entity.pdbx_description
1 polymer ?
#
loop_
_entity_poly.entity_id
_entity_poly.type
_entity_poly.pdbx_seq_one_letter_code
_entity_poly.pdbx_strand_id
1 'polypeptide(L)'
;MLIPGREAAEYVLFVRERNRDREIWDGKRAGPDGAVEEYGADDAFPITDIDEILPGMLEGRQRVFYTMGLNQEFDQRVIGWVNSLRAQARSGMHPPQEFVALDHALHDMRLFKSRGEVSLMRRAGQIAADAHVRGMRFCRPGRMEYEVMAELLHEFNRHGADISYHPIVGGGANSCVLHYRDNSARLNDGDLLLVDAGCEYGYYASDITRTYPVNGRFTPEQRAVYEVVLEAQAAAIAKVKPGNHWNEPHDAAVRAITQGLVRIGLLRGSVPGLIKSGAYKQYFMHRTGHWLGMDVHDVGDYKVGDEWRVFEPGMVLTVEPGIYIAAGTRGVSRRFWNVGVRIEDDVVVTRAGCEVLSDGAPKAPDEIEALMAAA
;
A
#
# COMPACT_ATOMS: atom_id res chain seq x y z
N MET A 1 -4.29 -15.28 -21.57
CA MET A 1 -3.96 -16.71 -21.30
C MET A 1 -2.51 -16.96 -21.64
N LEU A 2 -1.77 -17.69 -20.79
CA LEU A 2 -0.39 -18.13 -21.08
C LEU A 2 -0.38 -19.64 -21.24
N ILE A 3 0.22 -20.13 -22.32
CA ILE A 3 0.26 -21.57 -22.66
C ILE A 3 1.69 -21.94 -23.06
N PRO A 4 2.61 -22.09 -22.08
CA PRO A 4 4.02 -22.36 -22.38
C PRO A 4 4.22 -23.59 -23.26
N GLY A 5 5.07 -23.48 -24.28
CA GLY A 5 5.39 -24.57 -25.23
C GLY A 5 4.35 -24.82 -26.32
N ARG A 6 3.34 -23.93 -26.47
CA ARG A 6 2.39 -24.05 -27.59
C ARG A 6 2.99 -23.41 -28.85
N GLU A 7 3.16 -24.19 -29.92
CA GLU A 7 3.79 -23.71 -31.16
C GLU A 7 3.07 -22.57 -31.85
N ALA A 8 1.72 -22.54 -31.79
CA ALA A 8 0.93 -21.51 -32.46
C ALA A 8 1.01 -20.14 -31.77
N ALA A 9 0.89 -20.11 -30.46
CA ALA A 9 0.94 -18.88 -29.64
C ALA A 9 1.02 -19.25 -28.16
N GLU A 10 2.01 -18.75 -27.42
CA GLU A 10 2.14 -18.95 -25.97
C GLU A 10 1.35 -17.92 -25.17
N TYR A 11 1.31 -16.67 -25.65
CA TYR A 11 0.59 -15.56 -25.03
C TYR A 11 -0.61 -15.15 -25.88
N VAL A 12 -1.80 -15.41 -25.37
CA VAL A 12 -3.07 -15.14 -26.07
C VAL A 12 -3.92 -14.16 -25.27
N LEU A 13 -4.40 -13.11 -25.92
CA LEU A 13 -5.31 -12.14 -25.34
C LEU A 13 -6.75 -12.29 -25.91
N PHE A 14 -7.73 -12.17 -25.02
CA PHE A 14 -9.14 -11.98 -25.38
C PHE A 14 -9.52 -10.54 -25.07
N VAL A 15 -9.85 -9.75 -26.09
CA VAL A 15 -10.01 -8.29 -25.97
C VAL A 15 -11.33 -7.82 -26.58
N ARG A 16 -11.75 -6.62 -26.20
CA ARG A 16 -12.90 -5.97 -26.86
C ARG A 16 -12.52 -5.58 -28.29
N GLU A 17 -13.39 -5.91 -29.23
CA GLU A 17 -13.23 -5.50 -30.62
C GLU A 17 -13.22 -3.98 -30.78
N ARG A 18 -12.60 -3.52 -31.88
CA ARG A 18 -12.74 -2.15 -32.34
C ARG A 18 -14.21 -1.86 -32.63
N ASN A 19 -14.74 -0.77 -32.11
CA ASN A 19 -16.09 -0.32 -32.37
C ASN A 19 -16.10 1.21 -32.43
N ARG A 20 -16.23 1.74 -33.64
CA ARG A 20 -16.12 3.18 -33.91
C ARG A 20 -17.15 4.00 -33.11
N ASP A 21 -18.38 3.51 -32.99
CA ASP A 21 -19.43 4.23 -32.27
C ASP A 21 -19.17 4.27 -30.76
N ARG A 22 -18.61 3.19 -30.19
CA ARG A 22 -18.20 3.15 -28.79
C ARG A 22 -16.92 3.94 -28.53
N GLU A 23 -15.97 3.90 -29.47
CA GLU A 23 -14.70 4.62 -29.34
C GLU A 23 -14.89 6.15 -29.34
N ILE A 24 -15.98 6.67 -29.91
CA ILE A 24 -16.35 8.08 -29.78
C ILE A 24 -16.64 8.46 -28.31
N TRP A 25 -17.12 7.52 -27.49
CA TRP A 25 -17.49 7.75 -26.09
C TRP A 25 -16.37 7.37 -25.10
N ASP A 26 -15.75 6.22 -25.34
CA ASP A 26 -14.86 5.57 -24.36
C ASP A 26 -13.37 5.69 -24.74
N GLY A 27 -13.04 6.28 -25.88
CA GLY A 27 -11.69 6.32 -26.43
C GLY A 27 -11.32 5.08 -27.26
N LYS A 28 -10.17 5.13 -27.93
CA LYS A 28 -9.65 4.07 -28.81
C LYS A 28 -9.50 2.75 -28.07
N ARG A 29 -9.99 1.67 -28.68
CA ARG A 29 -9.75 0.28 -28.25
C ARG A 29 -8.64 -0.32 -29.10
N ALA A 30 -7.79 -1.14 -28.51
CA ALA A 30 -6.75 -1.85 -29.25
C ALA A 30 -7.35 -2.81 -30.30
N GLY A 31 -8.37 -3.57 -29.91
CA GLY A 31 -8.87 -4.68 -30.72
C GLY A 31 -7.87 -5.84 -30.77
N PRO A 32 -8.19 -6.95 -31.44
CA PRO A 32 -7.26 -8.07 -31.60
C PRO A 32 -5.94 -7.67 -32.25
N ASP A 33 -5.95 -6.90 -33.34
CA ASP A 33 -4.72 -6.47 -34.02
C ASP A 33 -3.83 -5.62 -33.10
N GLY A 34 -4.41 -4.63 -32.41
CA GLY A 34 -3.67 -3.80 -31.46
C GLY A 34 -3.20 -4.59 -30.24
N ALA A 35 -3.89 -5.66 -29.84
CA ALA A 35 -3.41 -6.54 -28.77
C ALA A 35 -2.09 -7.24 -29.13
N VAL A 36 -1.91 -7.58 -30.39
CA VAL A 36 -0.65 -8.14 -30.92
C VAL A 36 0.40 -7.04 -31.08
N GLU A 37 0.06 -5.92 -31.72
CA GLU A 37 0.99 -4.87 -32.08
C GLU A 37 1.47 -4.03 -30.85
N GLU A 38 0.54 -3.68 -29.95
CA GLU A 38 0.80 -2.75 -28.86
C GLU A 38 1.09 -3.47 -27.53
N TYR A 39 0.53 -4.67 -27.31
CA TYR A 39 0.64 -5.41 -26.04
C TYR A 39 1.48 -6.69 -26.16
N GLY A 40 2.02 -6.98 -27.35
CA GLY A 40 2.96 -8.10 -27.58
C GLY A 40 2.33 -9.48 -27.41
N ALA A 41 1.02 -9.62 -27.59
CA ALA A 41 0.40 -10.93 -27.67
C ALA A 41 0.88 -11.68 -28.91
N ASP A 42 1.06 -12.99 -28.81
CA ASP A 42 1.35 -13.83 -29.99
C ASP A 42 0.09 -13.99 -30.85
N ASP A 43 -1.10 -13.99 -30.22
CA ASP A 43 -2.39 -14.06 -30.88
C ASP A 43 -3.46 -13.39 -30.01
N ALA A 44 -4.53 -12.91 -30.64
CA ALA A 44 -5.62 -12.28 -29.92
C ALA A 44 -6.99 -12.49 -30.58
N PHE A 45 -8.03 -12.60 -29.77
CA PHE A 45 -9.38 -12.87 -30.19
C PHE A 45 -10.38 -11.89 -29.56
N PRO A 46 -11.55 -11.69 -30.20
CA PRO A 46 -12.66 -11.00 -29.53
C PRO A 46 -13.06 -11.69 -28.23
N ILE A 47 -13.31 -10.91 -27.19
CA ILE A 47 -13.75 -11.47 -25.90
C ILE A 47 -15.10 -12.20 -26.00
N THR A 48 -15.92 -11.85 -27.00
CA THR A 48 -17.18 -12.54 -27.32
C THR A 48 -16.98 -13.99 -27.71
N ASP A 49 -15.86 -14.33 -28.30
CA ASP A 49 -15.57 -15.64 -28.88
C ASP A 49 -14.86 -16.58 -27.88
N ILE A 50 -14.65 -16.12 -26.65
CA ILE A 50 -13.90 -16.87 -25.62
C ILE A 50 -14.55 -18.24 -25.31
N ASP A 51 -15.87 -18.34 -25.33
CA ASP A 51 -16.58 -19.59 -25.05
C ASP A 51 -16.40 -20.64 -26.15
N GLU A 52 -16.10 -20.22 -27.37
CA GLU A 52 -15.87 -21.11 -28.51
C GLU A 52 -14.39 -21.50 -28.62
N ILE A 53 -13.49 -20.56 -28.31
CA ILE A 53 -12.05 -20.72 -28.55
C ILE A 53 -11.33 -21.34 -27.37
N LEU A 54 -11.61 -20.87 -26.13
CA LEU A 54 -10.85 -21.24 -24.94
C LEU A 54 -10.95 -22.74 -24.60
N PRO A 55 -12.09 -23.44 -24.78
CA PRO A 55 -12.14 -24.89 -24.57
C PRO A 55 -11.09 -25.67 -25.38
N GLY A 56 -10.87 -25.28 -26.65
CA GLY A 56 -9.85 -25.89 -27.49
C GLY A 56 -8.39 -25.63 -27.01
N MET A 57 -8.18 -24.55 -26.27
CA MET A 57 -6.88 -24.27 -25.64
C MET A 57 -6.68 -25.02 -24.33
N LEU A 58 -7.75 -25.43 -23.66
CA LEU A 58 -7.74 -26.24 -22.43
C LEU A 58 -7.59 -27.74 -22.76
N GLU A 59 -8.01 -28.15 -23.93
CA GLU A 59 -7.97 -29.56 -24.36
C GLU A 59 -6.54 -30.11 -24.32
N GLY A 60 -6.39 -31.32 -23.79
CA GLY A 60 -5.10 -32.01 -23.66
C GLY A 60 -4.16 -31.42 -22.60
N ARG A 61 -4.55 -30.37 -21.90
CA ARG A 61 -3.74 -29.81 -20.80
C ARG A 61 -3.98 -30.62 -19.53
N GLN A 62 -2.91 -30.98 -18.84
CA GLN A 62 -3.00 -31.70 -17.57
C GLN A 62 -3.43 -30.75 -16.44
N ARG A 63 -2.86 -29.54 -16.42
CA ARG A 63 -3.00 -28.57 -15.32
C ARG A 63 -3.37 -27.20 -15.83
N VAL A 64 -4.27 -26.52 -15.10
CA VAL A 64 -4.64 -25.11 -15.29
C VAL A 64 -4.37 -24.33 -14.02
N PHE A 65 -3.63 -23.25 -14.13
CA PHE A 65 -3.45 -22.29 -13.06
C PHE A 65 -4.57 -21.24 -13.15
N TYR A 66 -5.50 -21.31 -12.23
CA TYR A 66 -6.65 -20.42 -12.16
C TYR A 66 -7.17 -20.33 -10.72
N THR A 67 -7.34 -19.12 -10.21
CA THR A 67 -7.87 -18.89 -8.85
C THR A 67 -9.39 -18.86 -8.89
N MET A 68 -10.01 -19.93 -8.40
CA MET A 68 -11.46 -20.01 -8.25
C MET A 68 -11.96 -19.19 -7.06
N GLY A 69 -13.19 -18.68 -7.15
CA GLY A 69 -13.88 -18.00 -6.06
C GLY A 69 -13.80 -16.47 -6.10
N LEU A 70 -12.94 -15.89 -6.94
CA LEU A 70 -12.83 -14.44 -7.09
C LEU A 70 -13.93 -13.85 -7.98
N ASN A 71 -14.36 -14.58 -9.00
CA ASN A 71 -15.42 -14.18 -9.91
C ASN A 71 -16.33 -15.36 -10.23
N GLN A 72 -17.48 -15.43 -9.57
CA GLN A 72 -18.43 -16.53 -9.70
C GLN A 72 -18.94 -16.75 -11.13
N GLU A 73 -19.17 -15.67 -11.89
CA GLU A 73 -19.62 -15.78 -13.27
C GLU A 73 -18.56 -16.44 -14.15
N PHE A 74 -17.32 -16.02 -14.03
CA PHE A 74 -16.22 -16.62 -14.77
C PHE A 74 -15.90 -18.04 -14.32
N ASP A 75 -16.03 -18.35 -13.01
CA ASP A 75 -15.91 -19.71 -12.48
C ASP A 75 -16.91 -20.67 -13.17
N GLN A 76 -18.17 -20.23 -13.33
CA GLN A 76 -19.19 -21.04 -14.00
C GLN A 76 -18.86 -21.26 -15.49
N ARG A 77 -18.27 -20.27 -16.15
CA ARG A 77 -17.78 -20.45 -17.54
C ARG A 77 -16.67 -21.48 -17.61
N VAL A 78 -15.66 -21.39 -16.74
CA VAL A 78 -14.55 -22.37 -16.67
C VAL A 78 -15.09 -23.79 -16.44
N ILE A 79 -16.02 -23.95 -15.48
CA ILE A 79 -16.68 -25.23 -15.21
C ILE A 79 -17.44 -25.73 -16.46
N GLY A 80 -18.15 -24.83 -17.14
CA GLY A 80 -18.87 -25.13 -18.38
C GLY A 80 -17.96 -25.66 -19.48
N TRP A 81 -16.82 -25.01 -19.70
CA TRP A 81 -15.83 -25.42 -20.71
C TRP A 81 -15.24 -26.80 -20.39
N VAL A 82 -14.87 -27.06 -19.15
CA VAL A 82 -14.37 -28.36 -18.72
C VAL A 82 -15.43 -29.46 -18.91
N ASN A 83 -16.69 -29.18 -18.58
CA ASN A 83 -17.78 -30.13 -18.75
C ASN A 83 -18.09 -30.41 -20.23
N SER A 84 -17.96 -29.41 -21.11
CA SER A 84 -18.12 -29.62 -22.56
C SER A 84 -17.04 -30.55 -23.13
N LEU A 85 -15.78 -30.41 -22.67
CA LEU A 85 -14.71 -31.33 -23.03
C LEU A 85 -14.94 -32.75 -22.47
N ARG A 86 -15.43 -32.88 -21.22
CA ARG A 86 -15.80 -34.20 -20.63
C ARG A 86 -16.88 -34.91 -21.43
N ALA A 87 -17.89 -34.16 -21.89
CA ALA A 87 -18.97 -34.74 -22.71
C ALA A 87 -18.43 -35.33 -24.03
N GLN A 88 -17.32 -34.82 -24.53
CA GLN A 88 -16.67 -35.25 -25.78
C GLN A 88 -15.54 -36.28 -25.55
N ALA A 89 -15.40 -36.83 -24.34
CA ALA A 89 -14.34 -37.79 -24.02
C ALA A 89 -14.35 -39.05 -24.93
N ARG A 90 -15.54 -39.49 -25.39
CA ARG A 90 -15.66 -40.61 -26.36
C ARG A 90 -15.08 -40.28 -27.72
N SER A 91 -14.95 -39.00 -28.07
CA SER A 91 -14.31 -38.53 -29.31
C SER A 91 -12.80 -38.26 -29.12
N GLY A 92 -12.23 -38.63 -27.98
CA GLY A 92 -10.82 -38.47 -27.69
C GLY A 92 -10.41 -37.15 -27.07
N MET A 93 -11.38 -36.30 -26.67
CA MET A 93 -11.12 -35.01 -25.99
C MET A 93 -10.74 -35.25 -24.54
N HIS A 94 -9.69 -34.58 -24.06
CA HIS A 94 -9.17 -34.71 -22.71
C HIS A 94 -9.23 -33.39 -21.96
N PRO A 95 -10.16 -33.21 -20.99
CA PRO A 95 -10.22 -32.02 -20.18
C PRO A 95 -9.05 -31.95 -19.18
N PRO A 96 -8.69 -30.76 -18.67
CA PRO A 96 -7.76 -30.61 -17.57
C PRO A 96 -8.21 -31.40 -16.35
N GLN A 97 -7.23 -32.00 -15.63
CA GLN A 97 -7.52 -32.79 -14.44
C GLN A 97 -7.16 -32.06 -13.14
N GLU A 98 -6.24 -31.11 -13.22
CA GLU A 98 -5.77 -30.36 -12.06
C GLU A 98 -6.04 -28.87 -12.23
N PHE A 99 -6.63 -28.25 -11.20
CA PHE A 99 -6.76 -26.81 -11.08
C PHE A 99 -5.93 -26.34 -9.89
N VAL A 100 -5.00 -25.43 -10.13
CA VAL A 100 -4.09 -24.91 -9.11
C VAL A 100 -4.34 -23.40 -9.00
N ALA A 101 -4.47 -22.90 -7.77
CA ALA A 101 -4.61 -21.46 -7.55
C ALA A 101 -3.39 -20.73 -8.12
N LEU A 102 -3.65 -19.73 -8.97
CA LEU A 102 -2.61 -18.92 -9.60
C LEU A 102 -1.96 -17.94 -8.59
N ASP A 103 -2.71 -17.56 -7.56
CA ASP A 103 -2.33 -16.54 -6.57
C ASP A 103 -0.97 -16.79 -5.97
N HIS A 104 -0.71 -18.02 -5.53
CA HIS A 104 0.55 -18.35 -4.84
C HIS A 104 1.78 -18.02 -5.68
N ALA A 105 1.74 -18.34 -6.98
CA ALA A 105 2.83 -18.03 -7.90
C ALA A 105 2.95 -16.51 -8.13
N LEU A 106 1.83 -15.83 -8.37
CA LEU A 106 1.83 -14.38 -8.62
C LEU A 106 2.19 -13.58 -7.37
N HIS A 107 1.69 -13.97 -6.20
CA HIS A 107 1.98 -13.27 -4.94
C HIS A 107 3.47 -13.33 -4.60
N ASP A 108 4.11 -14.47 -4.78
CA ASP A 108 5.56 -14.60 -4.59
C ASP A 108 6.35 -13.77 -5.61
N MET A 109 5.96 -13.77 -6.89
CA MET A 109 6.57 -12.91 -7.91
C MET A 109 6.43 -11.43 -7.59
N ARG A 110 5.26 -10.99 -7.11
CA ARG A 110 4.99 -9.59 -6.74
C ARG A 110 5.71 -9.17 -5.45
N LEU A 111 5.93 -10.12 -4.53
CA LEU A 111 6.61 -9.83 -3.27
C LEU A 111 8.07 -9.40 -3.49
N PHE A 112 8.75 -10.01 -4.46
CA PHE A 112 10.16 -9.73 -4.78
C PHE A 112 10.27 -8.78 -5.97
N LYS A 113 10.42 -7.49 -5.69
CA LYS A 113 10.54 -6.45 -6.71
C LYS A 113 11.90 -6.51 -7.41
N SER A 114 11.87 -6.48 -8.72
CA SER A 114 13.05 -6.29 -9.57
C SER A 114 13.63 -4.88 -9.41
N ARG A 115 14.81 -4.64 -9.96
CA ARG A 115 15.43 -3.29 -9.94
C ARG A 115 14.58 -2.26 -10.68
N GLY A 116 13.89 -2.65 -11.76
CA GLY A 116 12.99 -1.79 -12.50
C GLY A 116 11.79 -1.34 -11.65
N GLU A 117 11.15 -2.30 -10.99
CA GLU A 117 10.01 -2.06 -10.09
C GLU A 117 10.40 -1.16 -8.91
N VAL A 118 11.53 -1.44 -8.25
CA VAL A 118 12.05 -0.57 -7.17
C VAL A 118 12.34 0.85 -7.68
N SER A 119 12.79 1.00 -8.93
CA SER A 119 13.00 2.34 -9.52
C SER A 119 11.69 3.11 -9.70
N LEU A 120 10.60 2.44 -10.11
CA LEU A 120 9.27 3.05 -10.21
C LEU A 120 8.75 3.44 -8.81
N MET A 121 8.86 2.54 -7.82
CA MET A 121 8.45 2.81 -6.44
C MET A 121 9.24 3.97 -5.82
N ARG A 122 10.55 4.06 -6.09
CA ARG A 122 11.38 5.20 -5.65
C ARG A 122 10.89 6.49 -6.30
N ARG A 123 10.48 6.46 -7.57
CA ARG A 123 9.92 7.65 -8.24
C ARG A 123 8.57 8.03 -7.64
N ALA A 124 7.69 7.06 -7.36
CA ALA A 124 6.43 7.29 -6.64
C ALA A 124 6.66 7.91 -5.25
N GLY A 125 7.62 7.35 -4.48
CA GLY A 125 8.01 7.89 -3.17
C GLY A 125 8.53 9.33 -3.23
N GLN A 126 9.32 9.69 -4.25
CA GLN A 126 9.77 11.07 -4.46
C GLN A 126 8.62 12.03 -4.78
N ILE A 127 7.71 11.65 -5.68
CA ILE A 127 6.53 12.47 -6.02
C ILE A 127 5.67 12.68 -4.78
N ALA A 128 5.42 11.62 -4.01
CA ALA A 128 4.65 11.70 -2.78
C ALA A 128 5.36 12.55 -1.72
N ALA A 129 6.67 12.44 -1.57
CA ALA A 129 7.46 13.28 -0.66
C ALA A 129 7.36 14.77 -1.04
N ASP A 130 7.46 15.11 -2.32
CA ASP A 130 7.30 16.48 -2.80
C ASP A 130 5.87 17.01 -2.51
N ALA A 131 4.86 16.16 -2.65
CA ALA A 131 3.49 16.48 -2.29
C ALA A 131 3.34 16.79 -0.79
N HIS A 132 3.93 15.99 0.08
CA HIS A 132 3.95 16.26 1.53
C HIS A 132 4.65 17.58 1.87
N VAL A 133 5.80 17.87 1.24
CA VAL A 133 6.50 19.15 1.38
C VAL A 133 5.60 20.31 0.95
N ARG A 134 4.87 20.16 -0.16
CA ARG A 134 3.91 21.14 -0.64
C ARG A 134 2.75 21.34 0.34
N GLY A 135 2.17 20.25 0.85
CA GLY A 135 1.13 20.28 1.89
C GLY A 135 1.59 21.00 3.17
N MET A 136 2.80 20.72 3.66
CA MET A 136 3.38 21.41 4.82
C MET A 136 3.52 22.92 4.58
N ARG A 137 4.01 23.32 3.40
CA ARG A 137 4.14 24.74 3.04
C ARG A 137 2.83 25.48 2.91
N PHE A 138 1.78 24.78 2.49
CA PHE A 138 0.44 25.35 2.31
C PHE A 138 -0.37 25.43 3.61
N CYS A 139 -0.13 24.49 4.55
CA CYS A 139 -0.90 24.35 5.78
C CYS A 139 -0.81 25.60 6.66
N ARG A 140 -1.97 26.15 7.05
CA ARG A 140 -2.10 27.32 7.94
C ARG A 140 -3.41 27.23 8.74
N PRO A 141 -3.50 27.86 9.92
CA PRO A 141 -4.77 28.04 10.61
C PRO A 141 -5.82 28.70 9.72
N GLY A 142 -7.04 28.17 9.77
CA GLY A 142 -8.17 28.65 8.98
C GLY A 142 -8.38 27.95 7.63
N ARG A 143 -7.38 27.22 7.12
CA ARG A 143 -7.55 26.33 5.97
C ARG A 143 -8.45 25.16 6.29
N MET A 144 -8.95 24.50 5.25
CA MET A 144 -9.73 23.28 5.34
C MET A 144 -8.85 22.07 5.00
N GLU A 145 -9.17 20.92 5.57
CA GLU A 145 -8.45 19.65 5.27
C GLU A 145 -8.44 19.35 3.78
N TYR A 146 -9.58 19.52 3.07
CA TYR A 146 -9.65 19.30 1.61
C TYR A 146 -8.79 20.28 0.79
N GLU A 147 -8.50 21.49 1.31
CA GLU A 147 -7.58 22.42 0.61
C GLU A 147 -6.15 21.86 0.61
N VAL A 148 -5.70 21.28 1.75
CA VAL A 148 -4.41 20.60 1.81
C VAL A 148 -4.41 19.35 0.91
N MET A 149 -5.49 18.57 0.91
CA MET A 149 -5.64 17.43 0.00
C MET A 149 -5.51 17.87 -1.46
N ALA A 150 -6.10 18.99 -1.86
CA ALA A 150 -6.00 19.52 -3.22
C ALA A 150 -4.56 19.82 -3.63
N GLU A 151 -3.71 20.31 -2.71
CA GLU A 151 -2.29 20.54 -2.97
C GLU A 151 -1.51 19.22 -3.19
N LEU A 152 -1.87 18.16 -2.46
CA LEU A 152 -1.29 16.83 -2.66
C LEU A 152 -1.66 16.27 -4.04
N LEU A 153 -2.94 16.30 -4.39
CA LEU A 153 -3.46 15.83 -5.67
C LEU A 153 -2.87 16.61 -6.84
N HIS A 154 -2.70 17.92 -6.69
CA HIS A 154 -2.03 18.74 -7.70
C HIS A 154 -0.60 18.24 -7.97
N GLU A 155 0.16 17.92 -6.90
CA GLU A 155 1.53 17.45 -7.08
C GLU A 155 1.59 16.08 -7.76
N PHE A 156 0.70 15.15 -7.40
CA PHE A 156 0.60 13.85 -8.06
C PHE A 156 0.29 13.99 -9.55
N ASN A 157 -0.78 14.72 -9.88
CA ASN A 157 -1.27 14.87 -11.25
C ASN A 157 -0.26 15.58 -12.17
N ARG A 158 0.49 16.58 -11.68
CA ARG A 158 1.50 17.27 -12.51
C ARG A 158 2.66 16.36 -12.94
N HIS A 159 2.85 15.24 -12.23
CA HIS A 159 3.84 14.21 -12.56
C HIS A 159 3.24 13.03 -13.34
N GLY A 160 1.96 13.08 -13.72
CA GLY A 160 1.26 12.00 -14.41
C GLY A 160 1.03 10.79 -13.51
N ALA A 161 1.05 10.97 -12.19
CA ALA A 161 0.70 9.97 -11.19
C ALA A 161 -0.76 10.12 -10.79
N ASP A 162 -1.40 9.02 -10.40
CA ASP A 162 -2.72 9.02 -9.77
C ASP A 162 -2.58 8.84 -8.25
N ILE A 163 -3.68 8.85 -7.51
CA ILE A 163 -3.68 8.50 -6.10
C ILE A 163 -3.53 6.99 -5.94
N SER A 164 -2.70 6.52 -5.00
CA SER A 164 -2.64 5.11 -4.63
C SER A 164 -3.81 4.70 -3.73
N TYR A 165 -4.34 5.64 -2.97
CA TYR A 165 -5.56 5.53 -2.15
C TYR A 165 -6.11 6.92 -1.87
N HIS A 166 -7.36 6.98 -1.36
CA HIS A 166 -7.96 8.27 -0.98
C HIS A 166 -7.19 8.88 0.20
N PRO A 167 -6.57 10.08 0.02
CA PRO A 167 -5.75 10.68 1.07
C PRO A 167 -6.50 10.89 2.38
N ILE A 168 -5.82 10.69 3.49
CA ILE A 168 -6.29 11.00 4.84
C ILE A 168 -5.64 12.32 5.26
N VAL A 169 -6.47 13.32 5.53
CA VAL A 169 -6.01 14.64 5.97
C VAL A 169 -6.80 15.02 7.21
N GLY A 170 -6.28 14.65 8.40
CA GLY A 170 -7.00 14.78 9.67
C GLY A 170 -6.38 15.80 10.62
N GLY A 171 -7.08 16.92 10.85
CA GLY A 171 -6.68 17.97 11.78
C GLY A 171 -7.20 17.74 13.20
N GLY A 172 -6.41 18.08 14.23
CA GLY A 172 -6.83 18.04 15.62
C GLY A 172 -7.39 16.67 16.03
N ALA A 173 -8.65 16.60 16.44
CA ALA A 173 -9.28 15.33 16.85
C ALA A 173 -9.33 14.27 15.73
N ASN A 174 -9.42 14.71 14.47
CA ASN A 174 -9.46 13.82 13.31
C ASN A 174 -8.14 13.05 13.11
N SER A 175 -7.02 13.59 13.60
CA SER A 175 -5.71 12.90 13.58
C SER A 175 -5.71 11.59 14.39
N CYS A 176 -6.68 11.42 15.30
CA CYS A 176 -6.84 10.20 16.09
C CYS A 176 -7.74 9.15 15.43
N VAL A 177 -8.27 9.40 14.21
CA VAL A 177 -9.08 8.47 13.43
C VAL A 177 -8.21 7.87 12.33
N LEU A 178 -7.91 6.58 12.42
CA LEU A 178 -6.88 5.93 11.59
C LEU A 178 -7.14 6.07 10.08
N HIS A 179 -8.38 5.87 9.64
CA HIS A 179 -8.81 5.97 8.24
C HIS A 179 -9.86 7.07 8.07
N TYR A 180 -9.52 8.29 8.51
CA TYR A 180 -10.37 9.47 8.36
C TYR A 180 -10.45 9.87 6.88
N ARG A 181 -11.67 9.93 6.32
CA ARG A 181 -11.88 10.16 4.87
C ARG A 181 -12.69 11.42 4.54
N ASP A 182 -13.32 12.04 5.53
CA ASP A 182 -14.21 13.18 5.25
C ASP A 182 -13.43 14.42 4.80
N ASN A 183 -12.20 14.60 5.32
CA ASN A 183 -11.29 15.70 4.98
C ASN A 183 -12.00 17.08 4.89
N SER A 184 -12.95 17.34 5.78
CA SER A 184 -13.88 18.47 5.65
C SER A 184 -13.79 19.49 6.78
N ALA A 185 -12.98 19.23 7.79
CA ALA A 185 -12.86 20.10 8.95
C ALA A 185 -11.95 21.31 8.69
N ARG A 186 -12.16 22.37 9.47
CA ARG A 186 -11.28 23.55 9.51
C ARG A 186 -10.07 23.23 10.39
N LEU A 187 -8.89 23.60 9.92
CA LEU A 187 -7.64 23.52 10.67
C LEU A 187 -7.53 24.70 11.63
N ASN A 188 -7.38 24.41 12.92
CA ASN A 188 -7.29 25.44 13.95
C ASN A 188 -5.85 25.68 14.40
N ASP A 189 -5.62 26.86 14.94
CA ASP A 189 -4.34 27.18 15.58
C ASP A 189 -4.09 26.25 16.78
N GLY A 190 -2.89 25.68 16.84
CA GLY A 190 -2.50 24.74 17.89
C GLY A 190 -2.87 23.27 17.63
N ASP A 191 -3.59 22.95 16.55
CA ASP A 191 -3.84 21.57 16.14
C ASP A 191 -2.61 20.93 15.46
N LEU A 192 -2.52 19.59 15.52
CA LEU A 192 -1.70 18.80 14.57
C LEU A 192 -2.54 18.45 13.35
N LEU A 193 -1.88 18.36 12.19
CA LEU A 193 -2.42 17.79 10.98
C LEU A 193 -1.66 16.49 10.65
N LEU A 194 -2.38 15.39 10.65
CA LEU A 194 -1.88 14.11 10.17
C LEU A 194 -2.30 13.98 8.71
N VAL A 195 -1.33 13.80 7.83
CA VAL A 195 -1.52 13.57 6.40
C VAL A 195 -0.95 12.22 6.04
N ASP A 196 -1.79 11.35 5.51
CA ASP A 196 -1.45 10.04 5.00
C ASP A 196 -1.88 9.99 3.54
N ALA A 197 -0.90 10.02 2.63
CA ALA A 197 -1.12 10.18 1.22
C ALA A 197 0.04 9.61 0.41
N GLY A 198 -0.30 8.84 -0.61
CA GLY A 198 0.63 8.29 -1.57
C GLY A 198 0.10 8.39 -2.99
N CYS A 199 0.99 8.26 -3.96
CA CYS A 199 0.64 8.24 -5.37
C CYS A 199 1.00 6.91 -6.03
N GLU A 200 0.27 6.58 -7.09
CA GLU A 200 0.57 5.50 -8.00
C GLU A 200 1.30 6.05 -9.23
N TYR A 201 2.49 5.58 -9.49
CA TYR A 201 3.29 5.93 -10.65
C TYR A 201 3.73 4.67 -11.40
N GLY A 202 3.34 4.55 -12.67
CA GLY A 202 3.66 3.38 -13.48
C GLY A 202 3.14 2.07 -12.88
N TYR A 203 1.93 2.10 -12.30
CA TYR A 203 1.26 0.98 -11.61
C TYR A 203 1.88 0.57 -10.27
N TYR A 204 2.78 1.37 -9.68
CA TYR A 204 3.37 1.10 -8.37
C TYR A 204 2.99 2.19 -7.39
N ALA A 205 2.49 1.77 -6.22
CA ALA A 205 2.06 2.63 -5.14
C ALA A 205 3.24 3.16 -4.32
N SER A 206 3.04 4.33 -3.70
CA SER A 206 3.76 4.81 -2.52
C SER A 206 2.77 5.04 -1.40
N ASP A 207 3.28 5.05 -0.16
CA ASP A 207 2.51 5.22 1.06
C ASP A 207 3.31 6.00 2.09
N ILE A 208 2.90 7.24 2.38
CA ILE A 208 3.65 8.14 3.27
C ILE A 208 2.70 8.80 4.24
N THR A 209 2.98 8.68 5.53
CA THR A 209 2.33 9.52 6.53
C THR A 209 3.32 10.51 7.14
N ARG A 210 2.89 11.77 7.25
CA ARG A 210 3.56 12.82 8.02
C ARG A 210 2.55 13.53 8.93
N THR A 211 3.02 13.90 10.12
CA THR A 211 2.22 14.71 11.06
C THR A 211 2.97 15.99 11.37
N TYR A 212 2.31 17.14 11.29
CA TYR A 212 2.94 18.44 11.49
C TYR A 212 1.98 19.44 12.12
N PRO A 213 2.48 20.47 12.84
CA PRO A 213 1.63 21.45 13.50
C PRO A 213 1.00 22.41 12.49
N VAL A 214 -0.32 22.65 12.60
CA VAL A 214 -1.07 23.53 11.69
C VAL A 214 -0.49 24.95 11.64
N ASN A 215 0.02 25.45 12.75
CA ASN A 215 0.62 26.80 12.87
C ASN A 215 2.16 26.81 12.68
N GLY A 216 2.77 25.67 12.30
CA GLY A 216 4.20 25.57 12.09
C GLY A 216 5.05 25.38 13.33
N ARG A 217 4.45 25.19 14.52
CA ARG A 217 5.17 24.98 15.77
C ARG A 217 4.53 23.93 16.65
N PHE A 218 5.30 22.93 17.04
CA PHE A 218 4.84 21.91 18.00
C PHE A 218 4.73 22.50 19.41
N THR A 219 3.63 22.17 20.11
CA THR A 219 3.60 22.37 21.56
C THR A 219 4.52 21.37 22.24
N PRO A 220 4.95 21.61 23.51
CA PRO A 220 5.79 20.66 24.23
C PRO A 220 5.21 19.25 24.32
N GLU A 221 3.90 19.13 24.50
CA GLU A 221 3.19 17.86 24.57
C GLU A 221 3.12 17.13 23.21
N GLN A 222 2.84 17.87 22.15
CA GLN A 222 2.83 17.34 20.78
C GLN A 222 4.21 16.86 20.38
N ARG A 223 5.25 17.66 20.63
CA ARG A 223 6.65 17.31 20.36
C ARG A 223 7.08 16.06 21.13
N ALA A 224 6.72 15.97 22.41
CA ALA A 224 7.05 14.80 23.22
C ALA A 224 6.43 13.50 22.68
N VAL A 225 5.17 13.53 22.20
CA VAL A 225 4.52 12.38 21.55
C VAL A 225 5.17 12.11 20.19
N TYR A 226 5.41 13.14 19.40
CA TYR A 226 6.00 13.03 18.07
C TYR A 226 7.40 12.35 18.11
N GLU A 227 8.26 12.80 19.02
CA GLU A 227 9.61 12.25 19.20
C GLU A 227 9.56 10.76 19.59
N VAL A 228 8.57 10.33 20.39
CA VAL A 228 8.37 8.89 20.70
C VAL A 228 8.04 8.09 19.44
N VAL A 229 7.17 8.62 18.57
CA VAL A 229 6.82 7.93 17.31
C VAL A 229 8.00 7.90 16.35
N LEU A 230 8.77 8.99 16.26
CA LEU A 230 9.98 9.06 15.42
C LEU A 230 11.05 8.06 15.89
N GLU A 231 11.30 7.97 17.21
CA GLU A 231 12.17 6.94 17.79
C GLU A 231 11.68 5.53 17.47
N ALA A 232 10.37 5.29 17.54
CA ALA A 232 9.77 3.99 17.25
C ALA A 232 9.92 3.62 15.77
N GLN A 233 9.73 4.57 14.86
CA GLN A 233 9.93 4.35 13.44
C GLN A 233 11.40 4.02 13.12
N ALA A 234 12.34 4.78 13.67
CA ALA A 234 13.77 4.52 13.48
C ALA A 234 14.17 3.13 14.02
N ALA A 235 13.63 2.73 15.18
CA ALA A 235 13.88 1.42 15.78
C ALA A 235 13.29 0.28 14.93
N ALA A 236 12.12 0.49 14.30
CA ALA A 236 11.48 -0.47 13.40
C ALA A 236 12.26 -0.60 12.09
N ILE A 237 12.60 0.51 11.44
CA ILE A 237 13.39 0.52 10.19
C ILE A 237 14.73 -0.21 10.38
N ALA A 238 15.39 -0.02 11.51
CA ALA A 238 16.66 -0.72 11.83
C ALA A 238 16.52 -2.26 11.89
N LYS A 239 15.28 -2.77 12.00
CA LYS A 239 14.96 -4.21 11.95
C LYS A 239 14.63 -4.71 10.55
N VAL A 240 14.38 -3.85 9.59
CA VAL A 240 14.13 -4.22 8.18
C VAL A 240 15.46 -4.53 7.52
N LYS A 241 15.86 -5.81 7.57
CA LYS A 241 17.11 -6.30 6.95
C LYS A 241 17.04 -7.79 6.66
N PRO A 242 17.81 -8.29 5.71
CA PRO A 242 17.84 -9.72 5.40
C PRO A 242 18.10 -10.58 6.64
N GLY A 243 17.35 -11.68 6.77
CA GLY A 243 17.46 -12.64 7.86
C GLY A 243 16.64 -12.32 9.11
N ASN A 244 16.14 -11.10 9.26
CA ASN A 244 15.16 -10.78 10.31
C ASN A 244 13.75 -11.21 9.86
N HIS A 245 12.84 -11.37 10.81
CA HIS A 245 11.46 -11.78 10.54
C HIS A 245 10.50 -10.58 10.51
N TRP A 246 9.40 -10.76 9.80
CA TRP A 246 8.34 -9.74 9.62
C TRP A 246 7.84 -9.07 10.91
N ASN A 247 7.77 -9.80 12.01
CA ASN A 247 7.29 -9.25 13.29
C ASN A 247 8.33 -8.38 14.01
N GLU A 248 9.62 -8.50 13.72
CA GLU A 248 10.67 -7.81 14.46
C GLU A 248 10.60 -6.28 14.41
N PRO A 249 10.28 -5.62 13.26
CA PRO A 249 10.00 -4.19 13.20
C PRO A 249 8.87 -3.78 14.14
N HIS A 250 7.76 -4.54 14.17
CA HIS A 250 6.64 -4.27 15.06
C HIS A 250 7.03 -4.40 16.53
N ASP A 251 7.74 -5.45 16.90
CA ASP A 251 8.19 -5.67 18.28
C ASP A 251 9.14 -4.56 18.75
N ALA A 252 10.00 -4.05 17.84
CA ALA A 252 10.86 -2.91 18.11
C ALA A 252 10.08 -1.61 18.31
N ALA A 253 9.09 -1.33 17.44
CA ALA A 253 8.19 -0.19 17.57
C ALA A 253 7.40 -0.23 18.88
N VAL A 254 6.77 -1.37 19.21
CA VAL A 254 6.02 -1.57 20.46
C VAL A 254 6.90 -1.30 21.69
N ARG A 255 8.15 -1.78 21.67
CA ARG A 255 9.10 -1.53 22.76
C ARG A 255 9.43 -0.04 22.88
N ALA A 256 9.78 0.62 21.79
CA ALA A 256 10.12 2.05 21.78
C ALA A 256 8.93 2.92 22.21
N ILE A 257 7.74 2.68 21.67
CA ILE A 257 6.49 3.37 22.06
C ILE A 257 6.24 3.17 23.55
N THR A 258 6.30 1.93 24.06
CA THR A 258 6.03 1.66 25.48
C THR A 258 7.02 2.38 26.39
N GLN A 259 8.31 2.39 26.03
CA GLN A 259 9.36 3.13 26.75
C GLN A 259 9.08 4.64 26.73
N GLY A 260 8.78 5.17 25.54
CA GLY A 260 8.45 6.58 25.35
C GLY A 260 7.23 7.02 26.16
N LEU A 261 6.13 6.23 26.13
CA LEU A 261 4.91 6.50 26.88
C LEU A 261 5.15 6.52 28.41
N VAL A 262 6.06 5.66 28.91
CA VAL A 262 6.49 5.69 30.32
C VAL A 262 7.31 6.96 30.59
N ARG A 263 8.26 7.32 29.73
CA ARG A 263 9.12 8.51 29.83
C ARG A 263 8.30 9.81 29.88
N ILE A 264 7.26 9.94 29.07
CA ILE A 264 6.39 11.12 29.04
C ILE A 264 5.22 11.04 30.03
N GLY A 265 5.16 10.00 30.88
CA GLY A 265 4.21 9.86 31.99
C GLY A 265 2.78 9.40 31.59
N LEU A 266 2.58 8.93 30.38
CA LEU A 266 1.28 8.40 29.88
C LEU A 266 1.05 6.95 30.31
N LEU A 267 2.12 6.19 30.54
CA LEU A 267 2.05 4.85 31.15
C LEU A 267 2.90 4.78 32.42
N ARG A 268 2.52 3.88 33.33
CA ARG A 268 3.25 3.64 34.58
C ARG A 268 3.45 2.15 34.79
N GLY A 269 4.68 1.72 35.04
CA GLY A 269 5.04 0.32 35.26
C GLY A 269 6.33 -0.08 34.55
N SER A 270 6.70 -1.36 34.64
CA SER A 270 7.82 -1.90 33.91
C SER A 270 7.49 -2.12 32.45
N VAL A 271 8.37 -1.74 31.55
CA VAL A 271 8.15 -1.89 30.09
C VAL A 271 7.77 -3.33 29.70
N PRO A 272 8.48 -4.39 30.19
CA PRO A 272 8.07 -5.76 29.87
C PRO A 272 6.67 -6.11 30.37
N GLY A 273 6.29 -5.63 31.57
CA GLY A 273 4.95 -5.85 32.13
C GLY A 273 3.85 -5.16 31.31
N LEU A 274 4.11 -3.91 30.86
CA LEU A 274 3.18 -3.13 30.02
C LEU A 274 3.01 -3.73 28.63
N ILE A 275 4.07 -4.26 28.03
CA ILE A 275 4.01 -4.97 26.74
C ILE A 275 3.21 -6.27 26.91
N LYS A 276 3.51 -7.08 27.95
CA LYS A 276 2.82 -8.33 28.22
C LYS A 276 1.31 -8.14 28.47
N SER A 277 0.92 -7.07 29.16
CA SER A 277 -0.48 -6.74 29.44
C SER A 277 -1.19 -6.08 28.24
N GLY A 278 -0.45 -5.64 27.23
CA GLY A 278 -0.99 -4.88 26.09
C GLY A 278 -1.41 -3.46 26.45
N ALA A 279 -0.93 -2.88 27.54
CA ALA A 279 -1.32 -1.53 28.00
C ALA A 279 -1.00 -0.43 26.97
N TYR A 280 0.02 -0.61 26.14
CA TYR A 280 0.36 0.31 25.05
C TYR A 280 -0.74 0.40 23.98
N LYS A 281 -1.57 -0.63 23.81
CA LYS A 281 -2.62 -0.71 22.79
C LYS A 281 -3.71 0.37 22.95
N GLN A 282 -3.78 1.01 24.12
CA GLN A 282 -4.64 2.18 24.31
C GLN A 282 -4.20 3.36 23.42
N TYR A 283 -2.93 3.40 23.01
CA TYR A 283 -2.31 4.49 22.26
C TYR A 283 -1.83 4.05 20.87
N PHE A 284 -1.43 2.79 20.73
CA PHE A 284 -0.93 2.21 19.49
C PHE A 284 -1.61 0.84 19.26
N MET A 285 -2.64 0.80 18.41
CA MET A 285 -3.54 -0.33 18.27
C MET A 285 -3.45 -1.07 16.94
N HIS A 286 -2.64 -0.59 15.99
CA HIS A 286 -2.45 -1.21 14.68
C HIS A 286 -1.07 -1.86 14.52
N ARG A 287 -0.84 -2.54 13.41
CA ARG A 287 0.47 -3.09 13.04
C ARG A 287 1.39 -1.97 12.55
N THR A 288 2.68 -2.28 12.44
CA THR A 288 3.70 -1.28 12.05
C THR A 288 3.96 -1.26 10.56
N GLY A 289 3.24 -2.04 9.75
CA GLY A 289 3.42 -2.02 8.30
C GLY A 289 2.71 -3.15 7.58
N HIS A 290 2.76 -3.09 6.27
CA HIS A 290 2.24 -4.06 5.31
C HIS A 290 3.16 -4.12 4.08
N TRP A 291 3.01 -5.16 3.23
CA TRP A 291 3.66 -5.19 1.93
C TRP A 291 3.15 -4.06 1.04
N LEU A 292 4.03 -3.52 0.21
CA LEU A 292 3.75 -2.44 -0.73
C LEU A 292 4.26 -2.82 -2.11
N GLY A 293 3.54 -2.46 -3.16
CA GLY A 293 3.92 -2.73 -4.54
C GLY A 293 2.94 -2.19 -5.55
N MET A 294 2.36 -3.06 -6.39
CA MET A 294 1.31 -2.66 -7.33
C MET A 294 0.02 -2.28 -6.61
N ASP A 295 -0.23 -2.86 -5.45
CA ASP A 295 -1.29 -2.43 -4.54
C ASP A 295 -0.67 -1.79 -3.29
N VAL A 296 -1.40 -0.85 -2.67
CA VAL A 296 -0.99 -0.24 -1.39
C VAL A 296 -0.85 -1.31 -0.32
N HIS A 297 -1.87 -2.17 -0.14
CA HIS A 297 -1.80 -3.38 0.64
C HIS A 297 -1.47 -4.54 -0.31
N ASP A 298 -0.19 -4.67 -0.66
CA ASP A 298 0.25 -5.62 -1.67
C ASP A 298 0.19 -7.06 -1.16
N VAL A 299 0.11 -7.98 -2.12
CA VAL A 299 0.04 -9.41 -1.88
C VAL A 299 1.39 -9.97 -1.41
N GLY A 300 1.33 -11.10 -0.73
CA GLY A 300 2.49 -11.81 -0.20
C GLY A 300 2.21 -12.40 1.18
N ASP A 301 2.77 -13.56 1.45
CA ASP A 301 2.58 -14.22 2.73
C ASP A 301 3.37 -13.51 3.83
N TYR A 302 2.69 -13.19 4.94
CA TYR A 302 3.30 -12.67 6.16
C TYR A 302 3.90 -13.80 7.04
N LYS A 303 3.45 -15.04 6.79
CA LYS A 303 3.95 -16.24 7.42
C LYS A 303 4.14 -17.34 6.39
N VAL A 304 5.16 -18.17 6.60
CA VAL A 304 5.38 -19.40 5.84
C VAL A 304 5.28 -20.56 6.84
N GLY A 305 4.23 -21.36 6.72
CA GLY A 305 3.83 -22.28 7.79
C GLY A 305 3.45 -21.50 9.05
N ASP A 306 4.01 -21.87 10.20
CA ASP A 306 3.77 -21.20 11.49
C ASP A 306 4.76 -20.06 11.79
N GLU A 307 5.77 -19.89 10.97
CA GLU A 307 6.87 -18.94 11.18
C GLU A 307 6.60 -17.62 10.45
N TRP A 308 6.99 -16.48 11.06
CA TRP A 308 6.97 -15.20 10.37
C TRP A 308 7.96 -15.19 9.21
N ARG A 309 7.52 -14.66 8.06
CA ARG A 309 8.36 -14.61 6.86
C ARG A 309 9.65 -13.84 7.13
N VAL A 310 10.75 -14.41 6.65
CA VAL A 310 12.07 -13.78 6.72
C VAL A 310 12.17 -12.71 5.65
N PHE A 311 12.77 -11.57 5.99
CA PHE A 311 13.06 -10.52 5.00
C PHE A 311 14.15 -10.95 4.05
N GLU A 312 13.90 -10.72 2.78
CA GLU A 312 14.83 -10.98 1.68
C GLU A 312 14.94 -9.76 0.76
N PRO A 313 16.09 -9.56 0.06
CA PRO A 313 16.27 -8.43 -0.84
C PRO A 313 15.22 -8.37 -1.94
N GLY A 314 14.68 -7.18 -2.19
CA GLY A 314 13.59 -6.93 -3.14
C GLY A 314 12.21 -6.86 -2.52
N MET A 315 12.02 -7.27 -1.27
CA MET A 315 10.77 -7.04 -0.54
C MET A 315 10.61 -5.55 -0.22
N VAL A 316 9.40 -5.01 -0.37
CA VAL A 316 9.06 -3.62 -0.04
C VAL A 316 7.89 -3.61 0.93
N LEU A 317 7.98 -2.79 1.98
CA LEU A 317 7.00 -2.68 3.03
C LEU A 317 6.91 -1.24 3.55
N THR A 318 5.79 -0.90 4.20
CA THR A 318 5.66 0.33 4.98
C THR A 318 6.21 0.15 6.40
N VAL A 319 6.65 1.25 7.02
CA VAL A 319 7.00 1.30 8.45
C VAL A 319 6.33 2.53 9.05
N GLU A 320 5.20 2.30 9.76
CA GLU A 320 4.19 3.32 10.10
C GLU A 320 3.74 3.31 11.57
N PRO A 321 4.61 3.31 12.57
CA PRO A 321 4.15 3.40 13.96
C PRO A 321 3.40 4.71 14.23
N GLY A 322 2.46 4.67 15.19
CA GLY A 322 1.68 5.85 15.58
C GLY A 322 1.26 5.83 17.05
N ILE A 323 0.91 7.01 17.55
CA ILE A 323 0.31 7.23 18.87
C ILE A 323 -0.92 8.11 18.69
N TYR A 324 -2.05 7.69 19.26
CA TYR A 324 -3.33 8.38 19.13
C TYR A 324 -3.96 8.59 20.49
N ILE A 325 -4.21 9.86 20.87
CA ILE A 325 -4.73 10.26 22.18
C ILE A 325 -5.99 11.08 21.98
N ALA A 326 -7.11 10.40 21.81
CA ALA A 326 -8.40 11.06 21.65
C ALA A 326 -8.83 11.83 22.91
N ALA A 327 -9.72 12.81 22.73
CA ALA A 327 -10.34 13.49 23.86
C ALA A 327 -11.05 12.50 24.79
N GLY A 328 -10.91 12.70 26.09
CA GLY A 328 -11.50 11.82 27.10
C GLY A 328 -10.73 10.53 27.38
N THR A 329 -9.56 10.33 26.78
CA THR A 329 -8.69 9.18 27.07
C THR A 329 -8.44 9.08 28.57
N ARG A 330 -8.82 7.94 29.15
CA ARG A 330 -8.85 7.77 30.62
C ARG A 330 -7.45 7.85 31.22
N GLY A 331 -7.32 8.65 32.27
CA GLY A 331 -6.05 8.81 33.00
C GLY A 331 -5.02 9.72 32.31
N VAL A 332 -5.40 10.38 31.20
CA VAL A 332 -4.52 11.26 30.43
C VAL A 332 -4.91 12.74 30.65
N SER A 333 -3.90 13.59 30.88
CA SER A 333 -4.10 15.04 30.98
C SER A 333 -4.66 15.60 29.67
N ARG A 334 -5.57 16.59 29.78
CA ARG A 334 -6.18 17.28 28.62
C ARG A 334 -5.15 17.90 27.67
N ARG A 335 -3.95 18.21 28.13
CA ARG A 335 -2.86 18.76 27.29
C ARG A 335 -2.41 17.80 26.19
N PHE A 336 -2.63 16.49 26.35
CA PHE A 336 -2.32 15.47 25.36
C PHE A 336 -3.55 15.05 24.51
N TRP A 337 -4.75 15.60 24.76
CA TRP A 337 -5.93 15.21 24.01
C TRP A 337 -5.88 15.71 22.57
N ASN A 338 -6.46 14.95 21.66
CA ASN A 338 -6.49 15.22 20.22
C ASN A 338 -5.08 15.27 19.59
N VAL A 339 -4.14 14.52 20.15
CA VAL A 339 -2.80 14.33 19.61
C VAL A 339 -2.76 12.97 18.93
N GLY A 340 -2.89 12.94 17.60
CA GLY A 340 -2.66 11.79 16.76
C GLY A 340 -1.38 12.00 15.94
N VAL A 341 -0.45 11.08 16.02
CA VAL A 341 0.83 11.11 15.30
C VAL A 341 1.05 9.77 14.64
N ARG A 342 1.27 9.74 13.33
CA ARG A 342 1.82 8.64 12.56
C ARG A 342 2.98 9.18 11.72
N ILE A 343 4.06 8.41 11.62
CA ILE A 343 5.19 8.69 10.75
C ILE A 343 5.47 7.40 9.98
N GLU A 344 5.39 7.48 8.67
CA GLU A 344 5.44 6.34 7.78
C GLU A 344 6.39 6.57 6.62
N ASP A 345 7.14 5.54 6.30
CA ASP A 345 8.01 5.50 5.13
C ASP A 345 7.91 4.15 4.41
N ASP A 346 8.09 4.20 3.08
CA ASP A 346 8.28 3.05 2.21
C ASP A 346 9.72 2.56 2.31
N VAL A 347 9.90 1.27 2.59
CA VAL A 347 11.22 0.69 2.84
C VAL A 347 11.44 -0.54 1.97
N VAL A 348 12.51 -0.55 1.16
CA VAL A 348 12.94 -1.73 0.42
C VAL A 348 14.06 -2.46 1.16
N VAL A 349 13.94 -3.79 1.25
CA VAL A 349 15.00 -4.66 1.76
C VAL A 349 16.11 -4.76 0.73
N THR A 350 17.35 -4.44 1.12
CA THR A 350 18.53 -4.54 0.27
C THR A 350 19.43 -5.70 0.73
N ARG A 351 20.48 -6.02 0.00
CA ARG A 351 21.45 -7.07 0.41
C ARG A 351 22.18 -6.76 1.71
N ALA A 352 22.34 -5.48 2.06
CA ALA A 352 23.11 -5.04 3.23
C ALA A 352 22.26 -4.48 4.38
N GLY A 353 20.94 -4.41 4.21
CA GLY A 353 20.02 -3.81 5.18
C GLY A 353 18.73 -3.37 4.50
N CYS A 354 18.42 -2.07 4.53
CA CYS A 354 17.28 -1.49 3.82
C CYS A 354 17.61 -0.10 3.27
N GLU A 355 16.73 0.38 2.39
CA GLU A 355 16.72 1.75 1.85
C GLU A 355 15.31 2.31 2.04
N VAL A 356 15.22 3.57 2.49
CA VAL A 356 13.95 4.32 2.58
C VAL A 356 13.71 5.00 1.24
N LEU A 357 12.61 4.67 0.58
CA LEU A 357 12.25 5.20 -0.76
C LEU A 357 11.60 6.58 -0.69
N SER A 358 11.08 6.96 0.47
CA SER A 358 10.30 8.17 0.77
C SER A 358 11.07 9.20 1.60
N ASP A 359 12.41 9.11 1.66
CA ASP A 359 13.27 9.92 2.52
C ASP A 359 13.24 11.44 2.22
N GLY A 360 12.75 11.85 1.05
CA GLY A 360 12.55 13.25 0.67
C GLY A 360 11.48 13.99 1.47
N ALA A 361 10.59 13.30 2.20
CA ALA A 361 9.57 13.93 3.06
C ALA A 361 10.17 14.20 4.46
N PRO A 362 10.33 15.47 4.91
CA PRO A 362 10.89 15.80 6.22
C PRO A 362 10.13 15.14 7.36
N LYS A 363 10.87 14.65 8.37
CA LYS A 363 10.29 14.03 9.57
C LYS A 363 10.95 14.45 10.88
N ALA A 364 12.11 15.13 10.84
CA ALA A 364 12.65 15.73 12.06
C ALA A 364 11.81 16.97 12.43
N PRO A 365 11.40 17.13 13.71
CA PRO A 365 10.55 18.25 14.12
C PRO A 365 11.11 19.62 13.73
N ASP A 366 12.42 19.82 13.91
CA ASP A 366 13.08 21.09 13.60
C ASP A 366 13.10 21.38 12.08
N GLU A 367 13.24 20.35 11.23
CA GLU A 367 13.17 20.46 9.78
C GLU A 367 11.75 20.84 9.32
N ILE A 368 10.73 20.22 9.91
CA ILE A 368 9.32 20.54 9.64
C ILE A 368 9.02 21.99 10.02
N GLU A 369 9.38 22.42 11.24
CA GLU A 369 9.17 23.78 11.69
C GLU A 369 9.89 24.81 10.81
N ALA A 370 11.16 24.53 10.42
CA ALA A 370 11.93 25.38 9.52
C ALA A 370 11.32 25.46 8.12
N LEU A 371 10.87 24.33 7.56
CA LEU A 371 10.19 24.27 6.25
C LEU A 371 8.90 25.10 6.25
N MET A 372 8.09 24.98 7.30
CA MET A 372 6.81 25.68 7.42
C MET A 372 6.99 27.18 7.69
N ALA A 373 8.07 27.58 8.37
CA ALA A 373 8.38 28.99 8.62
C ALA A 373 8.93 29.72 7.38
N ALA A 374 9.53 28.99 6.43
CA ALA A 374 10.07 29.54 5.19
C ALA A 374 9.04 29.69 4.06
N ALA A 375 7.77 29.32 4.28
CA ALA A 375 6.72 29.25 3.25
C ALA A 375 5.79 30.47 3.22
#